data_9a5fc1d72e441aa6f6a73e2dc57c4a17
#
_entry.id   9a5fc1d72e441aa6f6a73e2dc57c4a17
#
_cell.length_a   1.000
_cell.length_b   1.000
_cell.length_c   1.000
_cell.angle_alpha   90.00
_cell.angle_beta   90.00
_cell.angle_gamma   90.00
#
_symmetry.space_group_name_H-M   'P 1'
#
loop_
_entity.id
_entity.type
_entity.pdbx_description
1 polymer ?
#
loop_
_entity_poly.entity_id
_entity_poly.type
_entity_poly.pdbx_seq_one_letter_code
_entity_poly.pdbx_strand_id
1 'polypeptide(L)'
;DSYLTDKGYEQALKSGEALSGINFDKIFSSPLVRAAETAKTIQKNLKGENNIIYDKNLLEVDLGSWSGLTINEIKNKYPEDYLLWKNDPENLTLESIHNSTYQPIKDLYEQANEFIKSIFKIYLEKQEANILIIGHNAILRCLILLLIGKPKKGFRKIKLDNASFSILNIMKQRHSYKTQIECLNQTSHLDKRIPDQIGDSRIFLVRHGETNWNKEGRFQGQINIPLNNNGKDQAGKASKYLEEINFNKAFSSSMDRPYETAQIILQNKSDLEIKKIENLVEISHGLWEGKLENEIKQQWPELLKNWHEKPEEVLMPEGESIKEVSERSVKAWEEICLAQKNKDLTLLVAHDAVNKTLICNLLGIDFSNIWMIKQGNGGITVIDLFKDPQKDNVISALNITTHLGGILDSTASGAL
;
A
#
# COMPACT_ATOMS: atom_id res chain seq x y z
N ASP A 1 9.62 -13.28 25.38
CA ASP A 1 9.70 -13.81 24.03
C ASP A 1 8.75 -15.01 23.88
N SER A 2 8.15 -15.20 22.71
CA SER A 2 7.19 -16.26 22.42
C SER A 2 7.61 -17.06 21.19
N TYR A 3 7.26 -18.33 21.17
CA TYR A 3 7.47 -19.24 20.03
C TYR A 3 6.36 -19.04 18.99
N LEU A 4 6.60 -19.51 17.75
CA LEU A 4 5.56 -19.66 16.76
C LEU A 4 4.57 -20.75 17.18
N THR A 5 3.30 -20.55 16.87
CA THR A 5 2.28 -21.60 16.89
C THR A 5 2.41 -22.46 15.62
N ASP A 6 1.76 -23.64 15.56
CA ASP A 6 1.70 -24.47 14.37
C ASP A 6 1.20 -23.68 13.17
N LYS A 7 0.15 -22.84 13.35
CA LYS A 7 -0.35 -21.93 12.33
C LYS A 7 0.70 -20.92 11.89
N GLY A 8 1.52 -20.40 12.83
CA GLY A 8 2.61 -19.46 12.50
C GLY A 8 3.68 -20.11 11.63
N TYR A 9 4.03 -21.37 11.89
CA TYR A 9 4.94 -22.15 11.04
C TYR A 9 4.37 -22.38 9.65
N GLU A 10 3.10 -22.75 9.54
CA GLU A 10 2.42 -22.93 8.24
C GLU A 10 2.40 -21.62 7.43
N GLN A 11 2.10 -20.50 8.08
CA GLN A 11 2.13 -19.18 7.44
C GLN A 11 3.55 -18.82 6.96
N ALA A 12 4.58 -19.07 7.77
CA ALA A 12 5.97 -18.84 7.37
C ALA A 12 6.39 -19.71 6.17
N LEU A 13 5.93 -20.97 6.12
CA LEU A 13 6.16 -21.86 4.99
C LEU A 13 5.54 -21.30 3.70
N LYS A 14 4.26 -20.92 3.73
CA LYS A 14 3.55 -20.30 2.61
C LYS A 14 4.22 -19.01 2.14
N SER A 15 4.74 -18.19 3.07
CA SER A 15 5.51 -16.99 2.73
C SER A 15 6.82 -17.37 2.02
N GLY A 16 7.52 -18.42 2.47
CA GLY A 16 8.73 -18.91 1.81
C GLY A 16 8.46 -19.41 0.40
N GLU A 17 7.37 -20.16 0.20
CA GLU A 17 6.95 -20.65 -1.13
C GLU A 17 6.62 -19.47 -2.06
N ALA A 18 5.87 -18.48 -1.59
CA ALA A 18 5.53 -17.28 -2.36
C ALA A 18 6.77 -16.48 -2.79
N LEU A 19 7.78 -16.41 -1.93
CA LEU A 19 9.04 -15.67 -2.16
C LEU A 19 10.11 -16.48 -2.91
N SER A 20 9.90 -17.77 -3.17
CA SER A 20 10.90 -18.69 -3.74
C SER A 20 11.45 -18.29 -5.11
N GLY A 21 10.71 -17.46 -5.86
CA GLY A 21 11.13 -16.93 -7.17
C GLY A 21 12.08 -15.73 -7.09
N ILE A 22 12.28 -15.14 -5.91
CA ILE A 22 13.13 -13.95 -5.72
C ILE A 22 14.49 -14.37 -5.20
N ASN A 23 15.54 -13.82 -5.83
CA ASN A 23 16.90 -13.92 -5.32
C ASN A 23 17.16 -12.78 -4.34
N PHE A 24 17.41 -13.11 -3.08
CA PHE A 24 17.74 -12.14 -2.05
C PHE A 24 19.25 -12.03 -1.86
N ASP A 25 19.78 -10.82 -1.77
CA ASP A 25 21.18 -10.56 -1.43
C ASP A 25 21.45 -10.75 0.06
N LYS A 26 20.45 -10.44 0.89
CA LYS A 26 20.51 -10.58 2.35
C LYS A 26 19.15 -10.79 2.97
N ILE A 27 19.16 -11.49 4.11
CA ILE A 27 18.03 -11.68 4.99
C ILE A 27 18.37 -11.07 6.34
N PHE A 28 17.60 -10.09 6.78
CA PHE A 28 17.68 -9.53 8.13
C PHE A 28 16.47 -9.98 8.94
N SER A 29 16.69 -10.30 10.21
CA SER A 29 15.62 -10.70 11.11
C SER A 29 15.79 -10.11 12.50
N SER A 30 14.66 -9.82 13.15
CA SER A 30 14.66 -9.64 14.60
C SER A 30 15.24 -10.88 15.29
N PRO A 31 16.02 -10.72 16.37
CA PRO A 31 16.55 -11.85 17.14
C PRO A 31 15.49 -12.56 18.00
N LEU A 32 14.25 -12.01 18.15
CA LEU A 32 13.19 -12.67 18.89
C LEU A 32 12.79 -13.99 18.24
N VAL A 33 12.59 -15.03 19.07
CA VAL A 33 12.41 -16.43 18.61
C VAL A 33 11.38 -16.54 17.49
N ARG A 34 10.19 -15.95 17.65
CA ARG A 34 9.14 -16.02 16.62
C ARG A 34 9.54 -15.47 15.25
N ALA A 35 10.32 -14.37 15.23
CA ALA A 35 10.80 -13.79 13.98
C ALA A 35 11.97 -14.60 13.40
N ALA A 36 12.89 -15.04 14.25
CA ALA A 36 14.02 -15.87 13.85
C ALA A 36 13.56 -17.22 13.26
N GLU A 37 12.55 -17.85 13.84
CA GLU A 37 11.98 -19.10 13.31
C GLU A 37 11.23 -18.87 12.00
N THR A 38 10.50 -17.74 11.87
CA THR A 38 9.89 -17.32 10.59
C THR A 38 10.97 -17.17 9.52
N ALA A 39 12.06 -16.47 9.82
CA ALA A 39 13.17 -16.26 8.88
C ALA A 39 13.81 -17.56 8.43
N LYS A 40 14.11 -18.48 9.38
CA LYS A 40 14.65 -19.81 9.07
C LYS A 40 13.70 -20.64 8.21
N THR A 41 12.41 -20.57 8.48
CA THR A 41 11.40 -21.33 7.73
C THR A 41 11.27 -20.79 6.30
N ILE A 42 11.23 -19.49 6.11
CA ILE A 42 11.24 -18.84 4.79
C ILE A 42 12.50 -19.20 4.02
N GLN A 43 13.68 -19.08 4.65
CA GLN A 43 15.00 -19.35 4.05
C GLN A 43 15.08 -20.72 3.39
N LYS A 44 14.45 -21.75 3.97
CA LYS A 44 14.46 -23.12 3.42
C LYS A 44 13.86 -23.22 2.01
N ASN A 45 12.99 -22.30 1.62
CA ASN A 45 12.34 -22.26 0.31
C ASN A 45 13.02 -21.28 -0.67
N LEU A 46 13.96 -20.48 -0.19
CA LEU A 46 14.66 -19.50 -1.02
C LEU A 46 15.84 -20.14 -1.74
N LYS A 47 16.18 -19.59 -2.91
CA LYS A 47 17.38 -19.99 -3.66
C LYS A 47 18.62 -19.33 -3.09
N GLY A 48 19.75 -20.07 -3.07
CA GLY A 48 21.05 -19.56 -2.64
C GLY A 48 21.34 -19.74 -1.15
N GLU A 49 22.61 -19.61 -0.78
CA GLU A 49 23.07 -19.63 0.62
C GLU A 49 22.97 -18.23 1.23
N ASN A 50 21.79 -17.86 1.68
CA ASN A 50 21.55 -16.58 2.31
C ASN A 50 21.67 -16.69 3.84
N ASN A 51 22.77 -16.22 4.41
CA ASN A 51 22.91 -16.14 5.87
C ASN A 51 21.92 -15.10 6.44
N ILE A 52 21.18 -15.49 7.48
CA ILE A 52 20.32 -14.59 8.23
C ILE A 52 21.16 -13.73 9.18
N ILE A 53 21.02 -12.42 9.09
CA ILE A 53 21.63 -11.46 10.02
C ILE A 53 20.58 -11.06 11.04
N TYR A 54 20.85 -11.35 12.31
CA TYR A 54 20.00 -10.92 13.41
C TYR A 54 20.38 -9.52 13.86
N ASP A 55 19.43 -8.58 13.77
CA ASP A 55 19.65 -7.17 14.13
C ASP A 55 18.70 -6.75 15.25
N LYS A 56 19.27 -6.19 16.32
CA LYS A 56 18.51 -5.71 17.49
C LYS A 56 17.61 -4.51 17.13
N ASN A 57 17.95 -3.77 16.09
CA ASN A 57 17.12 -2.68 15.59
C ASN A 57 15.83 -3.15 14.91
N LEU A 58 15.61 -4.47 14.81
CA LEU A 58 14.35 -5.07 14.37
C LEU A 58 13.50 -5.63 15.52
N LEU A 59 13.86 -5.38 16.78
CA LEU A 59 13.04 -5.75 17.93
C LEU A 59 11.67 -5.07 17.89
N GLU A 60 10.68 -5.70 18.50
CA GLU A 60 9.33 -5.15 18.60
C GLU A 60 9.28 -4.02 19.65
N VAL A 61 8.23 -3.22 19.57
CA VAL A 61 7.98 -2.13 20.53
C VAL A 61 8.03 -2.65 21.96
N ASP A 62 8.77 -1.94 22.81
CA ASP A 62 8.72 -2.17 24.25
C ASP A 62 7.50 -1.44 24.84
N LEU A 63 6.60 -2.18 25.43
CA LEU A 63 5.43 -1.65 26.13
C LEU A 63 5.58 -1.64 27.65
N GLY A 64 6.80 -1.83 28.17
CA GLY A 64 7.15 -1.71 29.56
C GLY A 64 6.19 -2.47 30.48
N SER A 65 5.52 -1.73 31.38
CA SER A 65 4.57 -2.26 32.36
C SER A 65 3.35 -2.97 31.77
N TRP A 66 3.08 -2.82 30.46
CA TRP A 66 2.00 -3.52 29.78
C TRP A 66 2.40 -4.93 29.30
N SER A 67 3.71 -5.21 29.29
CA SER A 67 4.22 -6.52 28.84
C SER A 67 3.68 -7.65 29.70
N GLY A 68 3.07 -8.65 29.04
CA GLY A 68 2.44 -9.80 29.72
C GLY A 68 1.01 -9.59 30.17
N LEU A 69 0.47 -8.37 30.09
CA LEU A 69 -0.94 -8.09 30.38
C LEU A 69 -1.84 -8.39 29.17
N THR A 70 -3.05 -8.85 29.46
CA THR A 70 -4.10 -8.94 28.43
C THR A 70 -4.65 -7.56 28.09
N ILE A 71 -5.29 -7.42 26.91
CA ILE A 71 -5.95 -6.18 26.50
C ILE A 71 -6.97 -5.71 27.53
N ASN A 72 -7.70 -6.64 28.17
CA ASN A 72 -8.71 -6.28 29.18
C ASN A 72 -8.06 -5.77 30.47
N GLU A 73 -6.94 -6.34 30.89
CA GLU A 73 -6.17 -5.85 32.04
C GLU A 73 -5.60 -4.46 31.77
N ILE A 74 -5.07 -4.22 30.56
CA ILE A 74 -4.56 -2.89 30.17
C ILE A 74 -5.70 -1.87 30.18
N LYS A 75 -6.85 -2.18 29.57
CA LYS A 75 -8.03 -1.29 29.57
C LYS A 75 -8.51 -0.92 30.97
N ASN A 76 -8.49 -1.90 31.89
CA ASN A 76 -8.94 -1.67 33.25
C ASN A 76 -7.95 -0.89 34.09
N LYS A 77 -6.65 -1.14 33.88
CA LYS A 77 -5.59 -0.55 34.71
C LYS A 77 -5.09 0.81 34.15
N TYR A 78 -5.11 0.96 32.82
CA TYR A 78 -4.58 2.12 32.10
C TYR A 78 -5.57 2.60 31.01
N PRO A 79 -6.82 2.99 31.36
CA PRO A 79 -7.86 3.26 30.36
C PRO A 79 -7.53 4.44 29.45
N GLU A 80 -6.95 5.51 29.99
CA GLU A 80 -6.57 6.70 29.19
C GLU A 80 -5.40 6.41 28.25
N ASP A 81 -4.35 5.77 28.75
CA ASP A 81 -3.18 5.38 27.95
C ASP A 81 -3.59 4.35 26.87
N TYR A 82 -4.49 3.44 27.19
CA TYR A 82 -5.01 2.50 26.19
C TYR A 82 -5.80 3.21 25.08
N LEU A 83 -6.58 4.22 25.42
CA LEU A 83 -7.29 5.04 24.43
C LEU A 83 -6.31 5.79 23.55
N LEU A 84 -5.25 6.37 24.15
CA LEU A 84 -4.18 7.04 23.42
C LEU A 84 -3.42 6.06 22.52
N TRP A 85 -3.08 4.87 23.03
CA TRP A 85 -2.49 3.79 22.21
C TRP A 85 -3.34 3.44 20.99
N LYS A 86 -4.66 3.45 21.12
CA LYS A 86 -5.58 3.13 20.01
C LYS A 86 -5.66 4.23 18.97
N ASN A 87 -5.68 5.49 19.39
CA ASN A 87 -6.01 6.60 18.51
C ASN A 87 -4.78 7.43 18.11
N ASP A 88 -3.80 7.57 18.99
CA ASP A 88 -2.58 8.37 18.74
C ASP A 88 -1.37 7.79 19.49
N PRO A 89 -0.90 6.60 19.11
CA PRO A 89 0.19 5.90 19.82
C PRO A 89 1.53 6.64 19.77
N GLU A 90 1.71 7.56 18.84
CA GLU A 90 2.93 8.35 18.72
C GLU A 90 3.12 9.32 19.91
N ASN A 91 2.01 9.70 20.57
CA ASN A 91 2.00 10.56 21.75
C ASN A 91 1.89 9.79 23.08
N LEU A 92 1.80 8.45 23.05
CA LEU A 92 1.77 7.65 24.27
C LEU A 92 3.11 7.74 25.00
N THR A 93 3.04 7.97 26.31
CA THR A 93 4.18 7.93 27.23
C THR A 93 3.93 6.83 28.26
N LEU A 94 4.89 5.93 28.44
CA LEU A 94 4.85 4.86 29.42
C LEU A 94 5.98 4.98 30.43
N GLU A 95 5.80 4.35 31.59
CA GLU A 95 6.86 4.19 32.57
C GLU A 95 7.65 2.91 32.31
N SER A 96 8.97 3.02 32.31
CA SER A 96 9.87 1.87 32.28
C SER A 96 9.91 1.18 33.64
N ILE A 97 10.46 -0.04 33.68
CA ILE A 97 10.71 -0.79 34.92
C ILE A 97 11.62 -0.04 35.91
N HIS A 98 12.32 0.98 35.47
CA HIS A 98 13.24 1.81 36.29
C HIS A 98 12.64 3.19 36.63
N ASN A 99 11.32 3.35 36.55
CA ASN A 99 10.58 4.60 36.82
C ASN A 99 11.01 5.81 35.97
N SER A 100 11.60 5.58 34.81
CA SER A 100 11.80 6.62 33.78
C SER A 100 10.69 6.58 32.76
N THR A 101 10.24 7.74 32.32
CA THR A 101 9.23 7.83 31.26
C THR A 101 9.86 7.77 29.87
N TYR A 102 9.18 7.15 28.92
CA TYR A 102 9.62 7.06 27.53
C TYR A 102 8.41 7.01 26.58
N GLN A 103 8.64 7.28 25.29
CA GLN A 103 7.62 7.25 24.25
C GLN A 103 7.84 6.04 23.33
N PRO A 104 7.11 4.93 23.52
CA PRO A 104 7.39 3.66 22.83
C PRO A 104 7.52 3.75 21.33
N ILE A 105 6.62 4.49 20.68
CA ILE A 105 6.62 4.61 19.21
C ILE A 105 7.70 5.58 18.72
N LYS A 106 8.01 6.63 19.47
CA LYS A 106 9.09 7.54 19.11
C LYS A 106 10.45 6.83 19.17
N ASP A 107 10.71 6.10 20.26
CA ASP A 107 11.94 5.32 20.42
C ASP A 107 12.03 4.23 19.34
N LEU A 108 10.89 3.63 18.97
CA LEU A 108 10.85 2.65 17.90
C LEU A 108 11.16 3.28 16.52
N TYR A 109 10.74 4.52 16.26
CA TYR A 109 11.16 5.24 15.06
C TYR A 109 12.66 5.51 15.03
N GLU A 110 13.28 5.84 16.15
CA GLU A 110 14.72 6.01 16.24
C GLU A 110 15.44 4.69 15.94
N GLN A 111 14.99 3.59 16.55
CA GLN A 111 15.49 2.24 16.29
C GLN A 111 15.37 1.86 14.80
N ALA A 112 14.21 2.09 14.18
CA ALA A 112 13.98 1.85 12.77
C ALA A 112 14.91 2.70 11.87
N ASN A 113 15.14 3.96 12.24
CA ASN A 113 16.02 4.85 11.50
C ASN A 113 17.48 4.38 11.53
N GLU A 114 17.96 3.89 12.68
CA GLU A 114 19.32 3.32 12.77
C GLU A 114 19.46 2.07 11.91
N PHE A 115 18.44 1.21 11.84
CA PHE A 115 18.43 0.09 10.91
C PHE A 115 18.49 0.55 9.45
N ILE A 116 17.64 1.50 9.04
CA ILE A 116 17.65 2.05 7.67
C ILE A 116 19.02 2.61 7.30
N LYS A 117 19.63 3.41 8.18
CA LYS A 117 20.98 3.97 7.95
C LYS A 117 22.01 2.86 7.75
N SER A 118 21.94 1.79 8.53
CA SER A 118 22.89 0.67 8.45
C SER A 118 22.80 -0.06 7.11
N ILE A 119 21.59 -0.37 6.64
CA ILE A 119 21.40 -1.04 5.36
C ILE A 119 21.71 -0.12 4.16
N PHE A 120 21.35 1.16 4.23
CA PHE A 120 21.60 2.11 3.14
C PHE A 120 23.09 2.36 2.94
N LYS A 121 23.89 2.40 4.02
CA LYS A 121 25.34 2.51 3.91
C LYS A 121 25.96 1.40 3.06
N ILE A 122 25.34 0.22 3.04
CA ILE A 122 25.89 -0.98 2.36
C ILE A 122 25.25 -1.18 0.98
N TYR A 123 23.94 -1.01 0.88
CA TYR A 123 23.17 -1.49 -0.27
C TYR A 123 22.71 -0.38 -1.22
N LEU A 124 22.57 0.87 -0.75
CA LEU A 124 22.14 1.97 -1.60
C LEU A 124 23.14 2.32 -2.72
N GLU A 125 24.40 1.89 -2.56
CA GLU A 125 25.45 2.07 -3.57
C GLU A 125 25.50 0.92 -4.60
N LYS A 126 24.78 -0.16 -4.39
CA LYS A 126 24.68 -1.26 -5.35
C LYS A 126 23.74 -0.89 -6.49
N GLN A 127 23.97 -1.42 -7.68
CA GLN A 127 23.09 -1.21 -8.83
C GLN A 127 21.71 -1.82 -8.57
N GLU A 128 21.68 -3.04 -8.01
CA GLU A 128 20.48 -3.74 -7.59
C GLU A 128 20.77 -4.53 -6.32
N ALA A 129 19.82 -4.58 -5.41
CA ALA A 129 19.87 -5.46 -4.25
C ALA A 129 18.46 -5.77 -3.75
N ASN A 130 18.18 -7.05 -3.53
CA ASN A 130 16.95 -7.51 -2.89
C ASN A 130 17.23 -7.88 -1.44
N ILE A 131 16.58 -7.21 -0.53
CA ILE A 131 16.76 -7.40 0.92
C ILE A 131 15.45 -7.89 1.52
N LEU A 132 15.49 -9.03 2.19
CA LEU A 132 14.36 -9.54 2.97
C LEU A 132 14.53 -9.12 4.43
N ILE A 133 13.49 -8.49 4.99
CA ILE A 133 13.47 -8.03 6.39
C ILE A 133 12.33 -8.73 7.10
N ILE A 134 12.63 -9.47 8.16
CA ILE A 134 11.66 -10.16 9.00
C ILE A 134 11.66 -9.50 10.39
N GLY A 135 10.51 -9.00 10.79
CA GLY A 135 10.36 -8.30 12.06
C GLY A 135 8.94 -8.45 12.62
N HIS A 136 8.50 -7.41 13.28
CA HIS A 136 7.23 -7.38 13.99
C HIS A 136 6.36 -6.23 13.51
N ASN A 137 5.10 -6.24 13.91
CA ASN A 137 4.10 -5.29 13.39
C ASN A 137 4.51 -3.82 13.59
N ALA A 138 4.91 -3.42 14.81
CA ALA A 138 5.17 -2.02 15.08
C ALA A 138 6.49 -1.55 14.44
N ILE A 139 7.57 -2.33 14.54
CA ILE A 139 8.86 -1.95 13.94
C ILE A 139 8.79 -1.90 12.41
N LEU A 140 8.15 -2.89 11.74
CA LEU A 140 8.00 -2.89 10.29
C LEU A 140 7.14 -1.70 9.82
N ARG A 141 6.11 -1.35 10.59
CA ARG A 141 5.29 -0.16 10.33
C ARG A 141 6.11 1.12 10.44
N CYS A 142 6.95 1.26 11.46
CA CYS A 142 7.87 2.40 11.59
C CYS A 142 8.86 2.48 10.43
N LEU A 143 9.43 1.35 9.99
CA LEU A 143 10.32 1.29 8.82
C LEU A 143 9.63 1.80 7.56
N ILE A 144 8.43 1.29 7.25
CA ILE A 144 7.64 1.71 6.09
C ILE A 144 7.36 3.21 6.16
N LEU A 145 6.87 3.68 7.30
CA LEU A 145 6.48 5.09 7.48
C LEU A 145 7.68 6.04 7.39
N LEU A 146 8.85 5.68 7.91
CA LEU A 146 10.07 6.47 7.74
C LEU A 146 10.47 6.57 6.27
N LEU A 147 10.41 5.47 5.54
CA LEU A 147 10.76 5.43 4.12
C LEU A 147 9.83 6.27 3.24
N ILE A 148 8.60 6.50 3.68
CA ILE A 148 7.61 7.34 2.97
C ILE A 148 7.47 8.76 3.56
N GLY A 149 8.44 9.23 4.34
CA GLY A 149 8.48 10.61 4.84
C GLY A 149 7.77 10.82 6.19
N LYS A 150 7.42 9.76 6.92
CA LYS A 150 6.81 9.81 8.26
C LYS A 150 5.58 10.75 8.34
N PRO A 151 4.50 10.46 7.62
CA PRO A 151 3.30 11.26 7.66
C PRO A 151 2.70 11.33 9.07
N LYS A 152 2.12 12.48 9.44
CA LYS A 152 1.48 12.69 10.74
C LYS A 152 0.41 11.63 10.98
N LYS A 153 0.39 11.06 12.20
CA LYS A 153 -0.52 9.98 12.60
C LYS A 153 -0.48 8.75 11.68
N GLY A 154 0.61 8.59 10.92
CA GLY A 154 0.75 7.53 9.93
C GLY A 154 0.68 6.13 10.53
N PHE A 155 1.07 5.98 11.79
CA PHE A 155 1.18 4.67 12.46
C PHE A 155 -0.14 3.87 12.42
N ARG A 156 -1.30 4.52 12.44
CA ARG A 156 -2.61 3.85 12.38
C ARG A 156 -3.23 3.80 10.99
N LYS A 157 -2.63 4.44 10.00
CA LYS A 157 -3.19 4.54 8.63
C LYS A 157 -2.90 3.33 7.74
N ILE A 158 -1.99 2.46 8.14
CA ILE A 158 -1.67 1.21 7.44
C ILE A 158 -1.86 0.00 8.34
N LYS A 159 -2.29 -1.12 7.77
CA LYS A 159 -2.41 -2.41 8.44
C LYS A 159 -1.27 -3.33 8.00
N LEU A 160 -0.73 -4.11 8.92
CA LEU A 160 0.18 -5.21 8.64
C LEU A 160 -0.31 -6.45 9.37
N ASP A 161 -0.54 -7.54 8.64
CA ASP A 161 -0.97 -8.82 9.20
C ASP A 161 0.23 -9.76 9.42
N ASN A 162 0.05 -10.77 10.25
CA ASN A 162 1.07 -11.79 10.46
C ASN A 162 1.39 -12.50 9.14
N ALA A 163 2.67 -12.71 8.88
CA ALA A 163 3.20 -13.34 7.67
C ALA A 163 2.79 -12.65 6.35
N SER A 164 2.21 -11.44 6.40
CA SER A 164 2.06 -10.61 5.21
C SER A 164 3.41 -10.09 4.76
N PHE A 165 3.53 -9.73 3.49
CA PHE A 165 4.69 -9.01 3.00
C PHE A 165 4.31 -7.67 2.35
N SER A 166 5.26 -6.76 2.39
CA SER A 166 5.19 -5.44 1.72
C SER A 166 6.47 -5.24 0.93
N ILE A 167 6.36 -4.64 -0.24
CA ILE A 167 7.49 -4.42 -1.14
C ILE A 167 7.65 -2.93 -1.38
N LEU A 168 8.86 -2.43 -1.11
CA LEU A 168 9.24 -1.05 -1.34
C LEU A 168 10.47 -1.01 -2.22
N ASN A 169 10.41 -0.26 -3.30
CA ASN A 169 11.52 0.00 -4.20
C ASN A 169 12.22 1.28 -3.72
N ILE A 170 13.52 1.19 -3.46
CA ILE A 170 14.33 2.31 -2.99
C ILE A 170 15.32 2.68 -4.08
N MET A 171 15.25 3.90 -4.57
CA MET A 171 16.09 4.42 -5.65
C MET A 171 17.00 5.51 -5.11
N LYS A 172 18.31 5.32 -5.27
CA LYS A 172 19.30 6.35 -4.91
C LYS A 172 19.12 7.61 -5.75
N GLN A 173 19.21 8.75 -5.10
CA GLN A 173 19.36 10.07 -5.72
C GLN A 173 20.69 10.68 -5.26
N ARG A 174 21.08 11.85 -5.85
CA ARG A 174 22.38 12.50 -5.57
C ARG A 174 22.71 12.64 -4.09
N HIS A 175 21.74 13.06 -3.26
CA HIS A 175 21.92 13.33 -1.82
C HIS A 175 20.80 12.75 -0.96
N SER A 176 19.94 11.92 -1.55
CA SER A 176 18.75 11.36 -0.91
C SER A 176 18.39 10.01 -1.54
N TYR A 177 17.19 9.56 -1.28
CA TYR A 177 16.58 8.42 -1.96
C TYR A 177 15.11 8.71 -2.28
N LYS A 178 14.60 8.06 -3.31
CA LYS A 178 13.17 7.98 -3.62
C LYS A 178 12.65 6.62 -3.21
N THR A 179 11.49 6.59 -2.57
CA THR A 179 10.78 5.35 -2.23
C THR A 179 9.57 5.20 -3.13
N GLN A 180 9.33 3.99 -3.61
CA GLN A 180 8.07 3.62 -4.23
C GLN A 180 7.49 2.41 -3.52
N ILE A 181 6.25 2.54 -3.05
CA ILE A 181 5.48 1.43 -2.50
C ILE A 181 4.94 0.62 -3.67
N GLU A 182 5.47 -0.58 -3.87
CA GLU A 182 4.95 -1.51 -4.86
C GLU A 182 3.68 -2.19 -4.34
N CYS A 183 3.71 -2.67 -3.11
CA CYS A 183 2.54 -3.19 -2.42
C CYS A 183 2.70 -3.12 -0.91
N LEU A 184 1.56 -3.10 -0.18
CA LEU A 184 1.53 -3.23 1.28
C LEU A 184 0.60 -4.35 1.72
N ASN A 185 1.01 -5.06 2.78
CA ASN A 185 0.20 -6.04 3.49
C ASN A 185 -0.40 -7.12 2.59
N GLN A 186 0.41 -7.71 1.72
CA GLN A 186 -0.02 -8.81 0.86
C GLN A 186 -0.21 -10.09 1.65
N THR A 187 -1.42 -10.65 1.58
CA THR A 187 -1.81 -11.91 2.25
C THR A 187 -2.31 -12.98 1.29
N SER A 188 -2.22 -12.74 -0.02
CA SER A 188 -2.79 -13.61 -1.06
C SER A 188 -2.23 -15.04 -1.07
N HIS A 189 -1.03 -15.26 -0.50
CA HIS A 189 -0.40 -16.56 -0.32
C HIS A 189 -0.91 -17.32 0.93
N LEU A 190 -1.65 -16.65 1.80
CA LEU A 190 -2.24 -17.24 3.00
C LEU A 190 -3.67 -17.73 2.74
N ASP A 191 -4.26 -18.48 3.69
CA ASP A 191 -5.64 -18.95 3.57
C ASP A 191 -6.65 -17.82 3.43
N LYS A 192 -6.41 -16.71 4.13
CA LYS A 192 -7.15 -15.47 3.96
C LYS A 192 -6.43 -14.57 2.97
N ARG A 193 -6.83 -14.63 1.72
CA ARG A 193 -6.24 -13.86 0.61
C ARG A 193 -6.41 -12.34 0.77
N ILE A 194 -7.46 -11.92 1.45
CA ILE A 194 -7.78 -10.51 1.73
C ILE A 194 -7.71 -10.31 3.25
N PRO A 195 -7.04 -9.24 3.74
CA PRO A 195 -6.97 -8.93 5.16
C PRO A 195 -8.34 -8.84 5.85
N ASP A 196 -8.44 -9.29 7.11
CA ASP A 196 -9.67 -9.13 7.89
C ASP A 196 -10.08 -7.66 7.99
N GLN A 197 -11.38 -7.40 7.84
CA GLN A 197 -11.96 -6.07 8.01
C GLN A 197 -11.84 -5.62 9.47
N ILE A 198 -11.36 -4.41 9.66
CA ILE A 198 -11.22 -3.78 10.99
C ILE A 198 -12.09 -2.53 11.15
N GLY A 199 -12.59 -1.97 10.04
CA GLY A 199 -13.46 -0.81 10.00
C GLY A 199 -14.95 -1.16 10.01
N ASP A 200 -15.78 -0.12 10.09
CA ASP A 200 -17.25 -0.24 10.06
C ASP A 200 -17.75 -0.60 8.65
N SER A 201 -17.05 -0.16 7.61
CA SER A 201 -17.29 -0.50 6.20
C SER A 201 -15.96 -0.62 5.46
N ARG A 202 -16.00 -1.11 4.21
CA ARG A 202 -14.79 -1.36 3.42
C ARG A 202 -14.98 -0.99 1.96
N ILE A 203 -13.96 -0.34 1.39
CA ILE A 203 -13.88 -0.05 -0.05
C ILE A 203 -12.76 -0.85 -0.69
N PHE A 204 -13.04 -1.46 -1.82
CA PHE A 204 -12.10 -2.07 -2.74
C PHE A 204 -11.88 -1.10 -3.90
N LEU A 205 -10.78 -0.37 -3.85
CA LEU A 205 -10.37 0.58 -4.88
C LEU A 205 -9.54 -0.15 -5.94
N VAL A 206 -10.00 -0.14 -7.18
CA VAL A 206 -9.39 -0.87 -8.29
C VAL A 206 -8.99 0.09 -9.40
N ARG A 207 -7.77 -0.05 -9.94
CA ARG A 207 -7.40 0.59 -11.20
C ARG A 207 -7.99 -0.22 -12.36
N HIS A 208 -8.51 0.45 -13.38
CA HIS A 208 -9.04 -0.20 -14.57
C HIS A 208 -8.00 -1.15 -15.21
N GLY A 209 -8.47 -2.15 -15.98
CA GLY A 209 -7.64 -3.06 -16.75
C GLY A 209 -6.86 -2.35 -17.86
N GLU A 210 -5.90 -3.04 -18.46
CA GLU A 210 -5.02 -2.53 -19.51
C GLU A 210 -5.80 -2.07 -20.76
N THR A 211 -5.34 -0.97 -21.35
CA THR A 211 -5.75 -0.50 -22.68
C THR A 211 -4.59 -0.64 -23.67
N ASN A 212 -4.84 -0.47 -24.97
CA ASN A 212 -3.76 -0.46 -25.95
C ASN A 212 -2.76 0.67 -25.67
N TRP A 213 -3.23 1.84 -25.23
CA TRP A 213 -2.34 2.97 -24.90
C TRP A 213 -1.47 2.71 -23.67
N ASN A 214 -1.99 1.99 -22.66
CA ASN A 214 -1.15 1.52 -21.57
C ASN A 214 -0.03 0.60 -22.08
N LYS A 215 -0.37 -0.38 -22.93
CA LYS A 215 0.59 -1.29 -23.53
C LYS A 215 1.64 -0.60 -24.39
N GLU A 216 1.25 0.46 -25.12
CA GLU A 216 2.13 1.25 -25.99
C GLU A 216 2.95 2.30 -25.20
N GLY A 217 2.64 2.56 -23.93
CA GLY A 217 3.31 3.62 -23.13
C GLY A 217 2.89 5.04 -23.54
N ARG A 218 1.65 5.21 -24.03
CA ARG A 218 1.10 6.53 -24.36
C ARG A 218 0.41 7.16 -23.15
N PHE A 219 0.56 8.47 -23.02
CA PHE A 219 -0.21 9.27 -22.06
C PHE A 219 -1.69 9.22 -22.45
N GLN A 220 -2.54 8.73 -21.55
CA GLN A 220 -3.90 8.42 -21.93
C GLN A 220 -4.92 9.51 -21.57
N GLY A 221 -4.88 10.02 -20.35
CA GLY A 221 -5.76 11.08 -19.89
C GLY A 221 -7.25 10.76 -20.04
N GLN A 222 -8.01 11.76 -20.51
CA GLN A 222 -9.47 11.70 -20.64
C GLN A 222 -9.96 11.23 -22.00
N ILE A 223 -9.09 10.94 -22.97
CA ILE A 223 -9.50 10.24 -24.19
C ILE A 223 -10.01 8.86 -23.83
N ASN A 224 -11.18 8.52 -24.33
CA ASN A 224 -11.92 7.33 -23.93
C ASN A 224 -11.48 6.08 -24.71
N ILE A 225 -10.32 5.53 -24.34
CA ILE A 225 -9.76 4.30 -24.92
C ILE A 225 -10.34 3.09 -24.17
N PRO A 226 -10.91 2.09 -24.88
CA PRO A 226 -11.50 0.89 -24.28
C PRO A 226 -10.42 -0.06 -23.73
N LEU A 227 -10.85 -1.02 -22.90
CA LEU A 227 -10.01 -2.13 -22.48
C LEU A 227 -9.55 -2.95 -23.69
N ASN A 228 -8.28 -3.37 -23.68
CA ASN A 228 -7.83 -4.42 -24.61
C ASN A 228 -8.15 -5.82 -24.06
N ASN A 229 -7.81 -6.87 -24.80
CA ASN A 229 -8.09 -8.24 -24.37
C ASN A 229 -7.39 -8.61 -23.06
N ASN A 230 -6.17 -8.12 -22.83
CA ASN A 230 -5.46 -8.32 -21.58
C ASN A 230 -6.15 -7.61 -20.42
N GLY A 231 -6.62 -6.37 -20.61
CA GLY A 231 -7.37 -5.64 -19.60
C GLY A 231 -8.70 -6.33 -19.21
N LYS A 232 -9.38 -6.94 -20.16
CA LYS A 232 -10.58 -7.76 -19.89
C LYS A 232 -10.23 -9.02 -19.11
N ASP A 233 -9.11 -9.69 -19.42
CA ASP A 233 -8.60 -10.84 -18.67
C ASP A 233 -8.21 -10.43 -17.24
N GLN A 234 -7.52 -9.30 -17.07
CA GLN A 234 -7.19 -8.75 -15.76
C GLN A 234 -8.44 -8.50 -14.91
N ALA A 235 -9.48 -7.88 -15.49
CA ALA A 235 -10.75 -7.67 -14.82
C ALA A 235 -11.46 -8.98 -14.46
N GLY A 236 -11.39 -9.99 -15.34
CA GLY A 236 -11.92 -11.34 -15.10
C GLY A 236 -11.18 -12.04 -13.94
N LYS A 237 -9.85 -11.92 -13.88
CA LYS A 237 -9.04 -12.44 -12.76
C LYS A 237 -9.36 -11.72 -11.44
N ALA A 238 -9.55 -10.39 -11.48
CA ALA A 238 -10.02 -9.63 -10.32
C ALA A 238 -11.43 -10.07 -9.87
N SER A 239 -12.35 -10.35 -10.82
CA SER A 239 -13.66 -10.92 -10.52
C SER A 239 -13.56 -12.24 -9.74
N LYS A 240 -12.72 -13.15 -10.21
CA LYS A 240 -12.47 -14.43 -9.54
C LYS A 240 -11.81 -14.26 -8.16
N TYR A 241 -10.89 -13.32 -8.05
CA TYR A 241 -10.22 -13.03 -6.78
C TYR A 241 -11.17 -12.48 -5.72
N LEU A 242 -12.17 -11.70 -6.15
CA LEU A 242 -13.19 -11.05 -5.32
C LEU A 242 -14.52 -11.81 -5.30
N GLU A 243 -14.57 -13.07 -5.76
CA GLU A 243 -15.83 -13.82 -5.91
C GLU A 243 -16.61 -14.01 -4.60
N GLU A 244 -15.89 -14.18 -3.48
CA GLU A 244 -16.48 -14.36 -2.14
C GLU A 244 -16.95 -13.03 -1.52
N ILE A 245 -16.61 -11.89 -2.09
CA ILE A 245 -16.97 -10.57 -1.56
C ILE A 245 -18.37 -10.20 -2.03
N ASN A 246 -19.31 -10.10 -1.09
CA ASN A 246 -20.67 -9.67 -1.35
C ASN A 246 -20.77 -8.15 -1.36
N PHE A 247 -20.45 -7.52 -2.49
CA PHE A 247 -20.60 -6.08 -2.67
C PHE A 247 -22.05 -5.66 -2.55
N ASN A 248 -22.31 -4.57 -1.82
CA ASN A 248 -23.62 -3.92 -1.75
C ASN A 248 -23.65 -2.53 -2.40
N LYS A 249 -22.49 -2.02 -2.78
CA LYS A 249 -22.36 -0.77 -3.55
C LYS A 249 -21.27 -0.90 -4.59
N ALA A 250 -21.48 -0.21 -5.72
CA ALA A 250 -20.47 -0.12 -6.75
C ALA A 250 -20.45 1.28 -7.35
N PHE A 251 -19.25 1.82 -7.48
CA PHE A 251 -18.97 3.10 -8.11
C PHE A 251 -17.88 2.93 -9.16
N SER A 252 -17.95 3.75 -10.19
CA SER A 252 -16.92 3.80 -11.22
C SER A 252 -16.73 5.25 -11.68
N SER A 253 -15.54 5.58 -12.15
CA SER A 253 -15.38 6.73 -13.03
C SER A 253 -16.37 6.62 -14.19
N SER A 254 -16.85 7.75 -14.72
CA SER A 254 -17.78 7.79 -15.85
C SER A 254 -17.19 7.29 -17.17
N MET A 255 -15.86 7.16 -17.26
CA MET A 255 -15.16 6.69 -18.46
C MET A 255 -15.37 5.20 -18.73
N ASP A 256 -15.28 4.78 -20.00
CA ASP A 256 -15.61 3.41 -20.42
C ASP A 256 -14.70 2.35 -19.79
N ARG A 257 -13.39 2.53 -19.78
CA ARG A 257 -12.43 1.54 -19.28
C ARG A 257 -12.62 1.16 -17.79
N PRO A 258 -12.84 2.08 -16.83
CA PRO A 258 -13.16 1.70 -15.46
C PRO A 258 -14.57 1.14 -15.31
N TYR A 259 -15.54 1.66 -16.08
CA TYR A 259 -16.89 1.15 -16.05
C TYR A 259 -16.96 -0.29 -16.58
N GLU A 260 -16.34 -0.60 -17.73
CA GLU A 260 -16.24 -1.97 -18.26
C GLU A 260 -15.49 -2.89 -17.29
N THR A 261 -14.42 -2.42 -16.64
CA THR A 261 -13.71 -3.16 -15.57
C THR A 261 -14.67 -3.51 -14.44
N ALA A 262 -15.46 -2.55 -13.95
CA ALA A 262 -16.43 -2.78 -12.88
C ALA A 262 -17.53 -3.77 -13.31
N GLN A 263 -18.03 -3.69 -14.54
CA GLN A 263 -19.02 -4.63 -15.09
C GLN A 263 -18.47 -6.07 -15.11
N ILE A 264 -17.22 -6.26 -15.56
CA ILE A 264 -16.60 -7.59 -15.60
C ILE A 264 -16.36 -8.13 -14.18
N ILE A 265 -15.91 -7.29 -13.23
CA ILE A 265 -15.73 -7.72 -11.83
C ILE A 265 -17.07 -8.17 -11.23
N LEU A 266 -18.17 -7.50 -11.56
CA LEU A 266 -19.50 -7.74 -11.02
C LEU A 266 -20.36 -8.66 -11.89
N GLN A 267 -19.84 -9.27 -12.95
CA GLN A 267 -20.62 -10.03 -13.93
C GLN A 267 -21.53 -11.13 -13.32
N ASN A 268 -21.14 -11.69 -12.18
CA ASN A 268 -21.93 -12.69 -11.45
C ASN A 268 -22.82 -12.08 -10.33
N LYS A 269 -22.97 -10.75 -10.30
CA LYS A 269 -23.71 -9.99 -9.27
C LYS A 269 -24.66 -9.01 -9.95
N SER A 270 -25.59 -9.56 -10.76
CA SER A 270 -26.41 -8.84 -11.75
C SER A 270 -27.30 -7.73 -11.20
N ASP A 271 -27.63 -7.74 -9.91
CA ASP A 271 -28.58 -6.80 -9.32
C ASP A 271 -27.92 -5.55 -8.73
N LEU A 272 -26.59 -5.44 -8.81
CA LEU A 272 -25.86 -4.31 -8.28
C LEU A 272 -25.63 -3.23 -9.33
N GLU A 273 -26.30 -2.09 -9.17
CA GLU A 273 -26.12 -0.91 -10.00
C GLU A 273 -24.72 -0.29 -9.80
N ILE A 274 -24.03 0.01 -10.90
CA ILE A 274 -22.75 0.73 -10.89
C ILE A 274 -23.02 2.22 -11.12
N LYS A 275 -22.80 3.03 -10.08
CA LYS A 275 -22.93 4.50 -10.16
C LYS A 275 -21.70 5.12 -10.79
N LYS A 276 -21.88 5.86 -11.88
CA LYS A 276 -20.83 6.63 -12.55
C LYS A 276 -20.60 7.96 -11.82
N ILE A 277 -19.32 8.32 -11.61
CA ILE A 277 -18.91 9.56 -10.93
C ILE A 277 -17.94 10.34 -11.81
N GLU A 278 -18.34 11.53 -12.26
CA GLU A 278 -17.55 12.41 -13.12
C GLU A 278 -16.25 12.89 -12.44
N ASN A 279 -16.30 13.22 -11.15
CA ASN A 279 -15.13 13.67 -10.40
C ASN A 279 -14.03 12.60 -10.21
N LEU A 280 -14.27 11.37 -10.70
CA LEU A 280 -13.28 10.27 -10.71
C LEU A 280 -12.68 10.02 -12.10
N VAL A 281 -12.92 10.86 -13.12
CA VAL A 281 -12.24 10.75 -14.42
C VAL A 281 -10.73 10.94 -14.26
N GLU A 282 -9.94 10.36 -15.16
CA GLU A 282 -8.47 10.46 -15.11
C GLU A 282 -7.99 11.91 -15.24
N ILE A 283 -6.75 12.19 -14.89
CA ILE A 283 -6.13 13.47 -15.16
C ILE A 283 -6.23 13.79 -16.66
N SER A 284 -6.66 15.03 -16.99
CA SER A 284 -6.51 15.49 -18.37
C SER A 284 -5.05 15.81 -18.62
N HIS A 285 -4.42 15.06 -19.51
CA HIS A 285 -3.07 15.34 -19.96
C HIS A 285 -3.04 16.37 -21.11
N GLY A 286 -4.21 16.85 -21.57
CA GLY A 286 -4.32 17.86 -22.61
C GLY A 286 -3.56 17.50 -23.90
N LEU A 287 -2.63 18.37 -24.32
CA LEU A 287 -1.84 18.15 -25.55
C LEU A 287 -0.87 16.94 -25.47
N TRP A 288 -0.69 16.33 -24.31
CA TRP A 288 0.13 15.13 -24.18
C TRP A 288 -0.67 13.85 -24.48
N GLU A 289 -2.01 13.89 -24.49
CA GLU A 289 -2.85 12.71 -24.71
C GLU A 289 -2.53 12.07 -26.08
N GLY A 290 -2.35 10.75 -26.06
CA GLY A 290 -1.96 9.94 -27.22
C GLY A 290 -0.48 9.95 -27.57
N LYS A 291 0.34 10.82 -26.96
CA LYS A 291 1.77 10.92 -27.23
C LYS A 291 2.58 9.92 -26.40
N LEU A 292 3.71 9.52 -26.98
CA LEU A 292 4.77 8.81 -26.25
C LEU A 292 5.63 9.81 -25.46
N GLU A 293 6.28 9.36 -24.41
CA GLU A 293 7.17 10.20 -23.59
C GLU A 293 8.26 10.90 -24.42
N ASN A 294 8.83 10.20 -25.42
CA ASN A 294 9.85 10.79 -26.30
C ASN A 294 9.29 11.93 -27.17
N GLU A 295 8.03 11.85 -27.60
CA GLU A 295 7.37 12.91 -28.36
C GLU A 295 7.11 14.14 -27.48
N ILE A 296 6.70 13.92 -26.23
CA ILE A 296 6.51 14.96 -25.23
C ILE A 296 7.86 15.63 -24.91
N LYS A 297 8.90 14.83 -24.69
CA LYS A 297 10.25 15.33 -24.40
C LYS A 297 10.80 16.27 -25.48
N GLN A 298 10.46 16.02 -26.75
CA GLN A 298 10.90 16.90 -27.85
C GLN A 298 10.21 18.28 -27.82
N GLN A 299 8.95 18.34 -27.39
CA GLN A 299 8.13 19.55 -27.39
C GLN A 299 8.15 20.29 -26.06
N TRP A 300 8.16 19.56 -24.92
CA TRP A 300 8.09 20.09 -23.55
C TRP A 300 9.11 19.44 -22.61
N PRO A 301 10.44 19.52 -22.89
CA PRO A 301 11.45 18.79 -22.12
C PRO A 301 11.48 19.17 -20.64
N GLU A 302 11.40 20.46 -20.32
CA GLU A 302 11.42 20.93 -18.93
C GLU A 302 10.12 20.57 -18.18
N LEU A 303 8.97 20.65 -18.85
CA LEU A 303 7.69 20.31 -18.23
C LEU A 303 7.61 18.81 -17.93
N LEU A 304 8.10 17.96 -18.86
CA LEU A 304 8.17 16.51 -18.63
C LEU A 304 9.12 16.17 -17.47
N LYS A 305 10.26 16.83 -17.39
CA LYS A 305 11.20 16.70 -16.29
C LYS A 305 10.52 17.05 -14.95
N ASN A 306 9.83 18.20 -14.91
CA ASN A 306 9.09 18.61 -13.72
C ASN A 306 7.98 17.61 -13.36
N TRP A 307 7.29 17.03 -14.35
CA TRP A 307 6.30 15.99 -14.11
C TRP A 307 6.86 14.78 -13.34
N HIS A 308 8.10 14.37 -13.62
CA HIS A 308 8.77 13.29 -12.91
C HIS A 308 9.36 13.70 -11.55
N GLU A 309 9.78 14.95 -11.41
CA GLU A 309 10.53 15.42 -10.23
C GLU A 309 9.64 16.18 -9.25
N LYS A 310 8.69 16.99 -9.76
CA LYS A 310 7.85 17.94 -9.02
C LYS A 310 6.44 18.03 -9.64
N PRO A 311 5.67 16.95 -9.64
CA PRO A 311 4.37 16.90 -10.34
C PRO A 311 3.40 17.98 -9.87
N GLU A 312 3.56 18.48 -8.64
CA GLU A 312 2.75 19.56 -8.06
C GLU A 312 2.93 20.92 -8.73
N GLU A 313 4.08 21.13 -9.41
CA GLU A 313 4.38 22.36 -10.14
C GLU A 313 3.87 22.33 -11.59
N VAL A 314 3.33 21.18 -12.05
CA VAL A 314 2.97 20.97 -13.45
C VAL A 314 1.49 21.22 -13.68
N LEU A 315 1.19 22.13 -14.60
CA LEU A 315 -0.10 22.23 -15.28
C LEU A 315 0.08 21.67 -16.70
N MET A 316 -0.69 20.65 -17.05
CA MET A 316 -0.65 20.06 -18.38
C MET A 316 -1.10 21.09 -19.43
N PRO A 317 -0.41 21.18 -20.59
CA PRO A 317 -0.84 22.09 -21.67
C PRO A 317 -2.27 21.72 -22.11
N GLU A 318 -3.20 22.64 -21.95
CA GLU A 318 -4.65 22.42 -22.19
C GLU A 318 -5.27 21.28 -21.35
N GLY A 319 -4.69 20.99 -20.18
CA GLY A 319 -5.14 19.90 -19.30
C GLY A 319 -5.20 20.33 -17.84
N GLU A 320 -5.10 19.36 -16.94
CA GLU A 320 -5.20 19.54 -15.49
C GLU A 320 -3.84 19.50 -14.80
N SER A 321 -3.75 20.09 -13.63
CA SER A 321 -2.71 19.84 -12.63
C SER A 321 -3.10 18.67 -11.73
N ILE A 322 -2.10 18.04 -11.09
CA ILE A 322 -2.38 16.97 -10.10
C ILE A 322 -3.14 17.51 -8.87
N LYS A 323 -3.02 18.82 -8.58
CA LYS A 323 -3.78 19.48 -7.52
C LYS A 323 -5.28 19.47 -7.83
N GLU A 324 -5.67 19.85 -9.04
CA GLU A 324 -7.09 19.85 -9.47
C GLU A 324 -7.66 18.42 -9.44
N VAL A 325 -6.89 17.41 -9.89
CA VAL A 325 -7.27 16.01 -9.77
C VAL A 325 -7.47 15.60 -8.31
N SER A 326 -6.56 16.01 -7.42
CA SER A 326 -6.67 15.71 -5.98
C SER A 326 -7.93 16.34 -5.39
N GLU A 327 -8.19 17.62 -5.66
CA GLU A 327 -9.35 18.34 -5.12
C GLU A 327 -10.68 17.69 -5.53
N ARG A 328 -10.86 17.38 -6.84
CA ARG A 328 -12.10 16.75 -7.32
C ARG A 328 -12.27 15.30 -6.88
N SER A 329 -11.16 14.52 -6.86
CA SER A 329 -11.22 13.12 -6.46
C SER A 329 -11.45 12.95 -4.96
N VAL A 330 -10.84 13.78 -4.11
CA VAL A 330 -11.07 13.78 -2.66
C VAL A 330 -12.52 14.16 -2.35
N LYS A 331 -13.09 15.16 -3.03
CA LYS A 331 -14.51 15.51 -2.89
C LYS A 331 -15.41 14.30 -3.22
N ALA A 332 -15.16 13.61 -4.34
CA ALA A 332 -15.91 12.39 -4.69
C ALA A 332 -15.73 11.28 -3.65
N TRP A 333 -14.51 11.12 -3.12
CA TRP A 333 -14.21 10.17 -2.06
C TRP A 333 -15.01 10.46 -0.79
N GLU A 334 -15.07 11.71 -0.34
CA GLU A 334 -15.84 12.11 0.84
C GLU A 334 -17.33 11.80 0.66
N GLU A 335 -17.90 12.09 -0.51
CA GLU A 335 -19.30 11.76 -0.85
C GLU A 335 -19.55 10.24 -0.80
N ILE A 336 -18.61 9.43 -1.34
CA ILE A 336 -18.67 7.97 -1.29
C ILE A 336 -18.59 7.48 0.17
N CYS A 337 -17.69 8.04 0.98
CA CYS A 337 -17.54 7.68 2.38
C CYS A 337 -18.79 8.01 3.20
N LEU A 338 -19.37 9.18 3.02
CA LEU A 338 -20.62 9.60 3.68
C LEU A 338 -21.80 8.70 3.33
N ALA A 339 -21.81 8.15 2.12
CA ALA A 339 -22.85 7.23 1.68
C ALA A 339 -22.73 5.82 2.30
N GLN A 340 -21.62 5.48 2.99
CA GLN A 340 -21.41 4.14 3.54
C GLN A 340 -22.26 3.88 4.78
N LYS A 341 -22.82 2.68 4.85
CA LYS A 341 -23.48 2.13 6.04
C LYS A 341 -22.55 1.13 6.72
N ASN A 342 -22.92 0.75 7.94
CA ASN A 342 -22.18 -0.28 8.68
C ASN A 342 -22.23 -1.61 7.91
N LYS A 343 -21.06 -2.27 7.79
CA LYS A 343 -20.83 -3.50 7.02
C LYS A 343 -20.95 -3.38 5.50
N ASP A 344 -21.02 -2.15 4.95
CA ASP A 344 -20.98 -2.01 3.50
C ASP A 344 -19.63 -2.49 2.95
N LEU A 345 -19.72 -3.26 1.87
CA LEU A 345 -18.60 -3.67 1.04
C LEU A 345 -18.78 -3.03 -0.35
N THR A 346 -17.91 -2.13 -0.68
CA THR A 346 -18.06 -1.26 -1.86
C THR A 346 -16.95 -1.52 -2.87
N LEU A 347 -17.31 -1.72 -4.13
CA LEU A 347 -16.38 -1.68 -5.26
C LEU A 347 -16.27 -0.24 -5.77
N LEU A 348 -15.05 0.25 -5.96
CA LEU A 348 -14.76 1.53 -6.59
C LEU A 348 -13.70 1.34 -7.67
N VAL A 349 -14.02 1.63 -8.93
CA VAL A 349 -13.09 1.47 -10.05
C VAL A 349 -12.76 2.83 -10.66
N ALA A 350 -11.47 3.17 -10.68
CA ALA A 350 -11.01 4.43 -11.23
C ALA A 350 -9.66 4.28 -11.97
N HIS A 351 -8.83 5.29 -11.93
CA HIS A 351 -7.64 5.44 -12.75
C HIS A 351 -6.39 5.61 -11.90
N ASP A 352 -5.23 5.69 -12.54
CA ASP A 352 -3.95 5.72 -11.86
C ASP A 352 -3.74 7.01 -11.06
N ALA A 353 -3.82 8.20 -11.68
CA ALA A 353 -3.61 9.46 -10.96
C ALA A 353 -4.67 9.69 -9.87
N VAL A 354 -5.94 9.38 -10.17
CA VAL A 354 -7.03 9.45 -9.18
C VAL A 354 -6.76 8.56 -7.98
N ASN A 355 -6.44 7.29 -8.21
CA ASN A 355 -6.16 6.35 -7.12
C ASN A 355 -4.94 6.79 -6.29
N LYS A 356 -3.87 7.25 -6.94
CA LYS A 356 -2.68 7.75 -6.27
C LYS A 356 -2.96 8.97 -5.39
N THR A 357 -3.74 9.93 -5.88
CA THR A 357 -4.12 11.11 -5.08
C THR A 357 -4.98 10.73 -3.88
N LEU A 358 -5.93 9.80 -4.04
CA LEU A 358 -6.74 9.27 -2.93
C LEU A 358 -5.89 8.54 -1.89
N ILE A 359 -4.93 7.71 -2.33
CA ILE A 359 -4.03 6.97 -1.44
C ILE A 359 -3.10 7.94 -0.69
N CYS A 360 -2.53 8.95 -1.38
CA CYS A 360 -1.75 10.00 -0.73
C CYS A 360 -2.55 10.72 0.35
N ASN A 361 -3.79 11.12 0.05
CA ASN A 361 -4.70 11.75 1.02
C ASN A 361 -4.94 10.85 2.24
N LEU A 362 -5.26 9.57 2.04
CA LEU A 362 -5.48 8.60 3.11
C LEU A 362 -4.24 8.41 4.00
N LEU A 363 -3.06 8.34 3.41
CA LEU A 363 -1.81 8.21 4.14
C LEU A 363 -1.39 9.52 4.84
N GLY A 364 -1.95 10.66 4.44
CA GLY A 364 -1.51 11.98 4.89
C GLY A 364 -0.19 12.41 4.28
N ILE A 365 0.06 11.96 3.05
CA ILE A 365 1.20 12.33 2.20
C ILE A 365 0.73 13.38 1.20
N ASP A 366 1.55 14.39 0.97
CA ASP A 366 1.27 15.40 -0.03
C ASP A 366 1.22 14.79 -1.44
N PHE A 367 0.33 15.29 -2.30
CA PHE A 367 0.15 14.79 -3.67
C PHE A 367 1.39 15.04 -4.58
N SER A 368 2.34 15.85 -4.16
CA SER A 368 3.67 15.93 -4.80
C SER A 368 4.40 14.59 -4.82
N ASN A 369 4.01 13.66 -3.95
CA ASN A 369 4.60 12.34 -3.81
C ASN A 369 3.79 11.23 -4.50
N ILE A 370 2.97 11.54 -5.51
CA ILE A 370 2.17 10.52 -6.23
C ILE A 370 3.02 9.37 -6.80
N TRP A 371 4.26 9.65 -7.18
CA TRP A 371 5.20 8.64 -7.69
C TRP A 371 5.65 7.62 -6.63
N MET A 372 5.40 7.93 -5.35
CA MET A 372 5.62 6.98 -4.25
C MET A 372 4.66 5.80 -4.29
N ILE A 373 3.52 5.94 -4.97
CA ILE A 373 2.49 4.90 -5.04
C ILE A 373 2.55 4.22 -6.41
N LYS A 374 2.77 2.90 -6.42
CA LYS A 374 2.61 2.08 -7.62
C LYS A 374 1.19 1.56 -7.70
N GLN A 375 0.60 1.59 -8.89
CA GLN A 375 -0.74 1.06 -9.17
C GLN A 375 -0.70 0.22 -10.44
N GLY A 376 -0.87 -1.09 -10.31
CA GLY A 376 -0.99 -2.01 -11.47
C GLY A 376 -2.37 -1.91 -12.13
N ASN A 377 -2.44 -2.15 -13.45
CA ASN A 377 -3.73 -2.34 -14.13
C ASN A 377 -4.46 -3.55 -13.52
N GLY A 378 -5.69 -3.38 -13.08
CA GLY A 378 -6.44 -4.38 -12.34
C GLY A 378 -5.96 -4.58 -10.88
N GLY A 379 -5.01 -3.76 -10.39
CA GLY A 379 -4.55 -3.78 -9.01
C GLY A 379 -5.63 -3.33 -8.03
N ILE A 380 -5.70 -4.00 -6.88
CA ILE A 380 -6.75 -3.82 -5.86
C ILE A 380 -6.13 -3.23 -4.60
N THR A 381 -6.69 -2.13 -4.10
CA THR A 381 -6.36 -1.54 -2.80
C THR A 381 -7.56 -1.68 -1.87
N VAL A 382 -7.34 -2.16 -0.65
CA VAL A 382 -8.39 -2.41 0.34
C VAL A 382 -8.32 -1.35 1.43
N ILE A 383 -9.42 -0.64 1.66
CA ILE A 383 -9.50 0.48 2.59
C ILE A 383 -10.63 0.23 3.58
N ASP A 384 -10.31 0.20 4.85
CA ASP A 384 -11.28 0.12 5.95
C ASP A 384 -11.66 1.52 6.44
N LEU A 385 -12.96 1.79 6.48
CA LEU A 385 -13.53 3.07 6.90
C LEU A 385 -14.10 2.98 8.30
N PHE A 386 -13.92 4.04 9.07
CA PHE A 386 -14.48 4.17 10.41
C PHE A 386 -15.49 5.32 10.46
N LYS A 387 -16.60 5.10 11.17
CA LYS A 387 -17.60 6.14 11.45
C LYS A 387 -17.19 7.06 12.59
N ASP A 388 -16.34 6.55 13.48
CA ASP A 388 -15.79 7.33 14.57
C ASP A 388 -14.83 8.40 14.00
N PRO A 389 -15.15 9.70 14.12
CA PRO A 389 -14.34 10.76 13.56
C PRO A 389 -12.96 10.91 14.22
N GLN A 390 -12.74 10.23 15.35
CA GLN A 390 -11.43 10.18 16.01
C GLN A 390 -10.51 9.12 15.42
N LYS A 391 -11.01 8.26 14.52
CA LYS A 391 -10.25 7.22 13.85
C LYS A 391 -10.00 7.56 12.40
N ASP A 392 -8.75 7.44 11.99
CA ASP A 392 -8.38 7.53 10.59
C ASP A 392 -8.83 6.29 9.81
N ASN A 393 -9.19 6.46 8.55
CA ASN A 393 -9.36 5.34 7.63
C ASN A 393 -8.04 4.62 7.41
N VAL A 394 -8.08 3.31 7.22
CA VAL A 394 -6.88 2.44 7.19
C VAL A 394 -6.74 1.77 5.84
N ILE A 395 -5.56 1.88 5.24
CA ILE A 395 -5.18 1.06 4.10
C ILE A 395 -4.84 -0.33 4.62
N SER A 396 -5.77 -1.27 4.41
CA SER A 396 -5.64 -2.66 4.85
C SER A 396 -4.81 -3.52 3.93
N ALA A 397 -4.76 -3.19 2.63
CA ALA A 397 -3.78 -3.69 1.66
C ALA A 397 -3.67 -2.69 0.51
N LEU A 398 -2.50 -2.56 -0.09
CA LEU A 398 -2.27 -1.67 -1.22
C LEU A 398 -1.73 -2.45 -2.41
N ASN A 399 -2.32 -2.18 -3.59
CA ASN A 399 -1.88 -2.68 -4.88
C ASN A 399 -1.72 -4.21 -4.92
N ILE A 400 -2.78 -4.95 -4.58
CA ILE A 400 -2.83 -6.40 -4.73
C ILE A 400 -2.88 -6.71 -6.24
N THR A 401 -1.84 -7.34 -6.77
CA THR A 401 -1.73 -7.78 -8.18
C THR A 401 -1.41 -9.27 -8.31
N THR A 402 -1.31 -9.98 -7.19
CA THR A 402 -0.98 -11.42 -7.16
C THR A 402 -1.96 -12.30 -7.94
N HIS A 403 -3.21 -11.88 -8.08
CA HIS A 403 -4.20 -12.56 -8.93
C HIS A 403 -3.89 -12.45 -10.43
N LEU A 404 -3.01 -11.53 -10.83
CA LEU A 404 -2.59 -11.32 -12.21
C LEU A 404 -1.33 -12.13 -12.58
N GLY A 405 -0.60 -12.62 -11.58
CA GLY A 405 0.57 -13.49 -11.70
C GLY A 405 1.79 -12.93 -11.00
N GLY A 406 2.40 -13.74 -10.13
CA GLY A 406 3.58 -13.37 -9.36
C GLY A 406 3.30 -12.42 -8.18
N ILE A 407 4.32 -12.18 -7.37
CA ILE A 407 4.25 -11.27 -6.22
C ILE A 407 4.71 -9.85 -6.55
N LEU A 408 5.51 -9.71 -7.62
CA LEU A 408 5.91 -8.41 -8.16
C LEU A 408 4.90 -7.96 -9.20
N ASP A 409 4.53 -6.70 -9.14
CA ASP A 409 3.61 -6.12 -10.11
C ASP A 409 4.30 -5.95 -11.47
N SER A 410 3.88 -6.77 -12.42
CA SER A 410 4.30 -6.69 -13.83
C SER A 410 3.32 -5.91 -14.71
N THR A 411 2.24 -5.36 -14.15
CA THR A 411 1.14 -4.76 -14.89
C THR A 411 1.14 -3.22 -14.84
N ALA A 412 1.95 -2.60 -14.00
CA ALA A 412 2.10 -1.15 -13.95
C ALA A 412 2.85 -0.66 -15.19
N SER A 413 2.20 -0.78 -16.35
CA SER A 413 2.65 -0.24 -17.62
C SER A 413 1.78 0.95 -18.00
N GLY A 414 2.36 1.91 -18.66
CA GLY A 414 1.71 3.14 -19.09
C GLY A 414 2.45 4.35 -18.54
N ALA A 415 2.54 5.36 -19.40
CA ALA A 415 3.07 6.65 -19.00
C ALA A 415 2.02 7.37 -18.14
N LEU A 416 2.37 7.68 -16.94
CA LEU A 416 1.78 8.74 -16.17
C LEU A 416 2.79 9.84 -16.03
#